data_d92eabf791f8bc1d9e0be14981d422a9
#
_entry.id   d92eabf791f8bc1d9e0be14981d422a9
#
_cell.length_a   1.000
_cell.length_b   1.000
_cell.length_c   1.000
_cell.angle_alpha   90.00
_cell.angle_beta   90.00
_cell.angle_gamma   90.00
#
_symmetry.space_group_name_H-M   'P 1'
#
loop_
_entity.id
_entity.type
_entity.pdbx_description
1 polymer ?
#
loop_
_entity_poly.entity_id
_entity_poly.type
_entity_poly.pdbx_seq_one_letter_code
_entity_poly.pdbx_strand_id
1 'polypeptide(L)'
;MLTNEFHDKLLTTTRFCNPLICKRMIYRKLTSAALLAAATLAAPGVAAPAAAQDVYAVRAAAPAGYDREAGQRATLLHLQNLIRINTENPPGNELKTALYLDSVFRAIPGVETRILRVTEDSTRANFVARLRAARPTKKPVLVMGHMDVVGADTGKWETDPFVPTIQGNYLYGRGAIDDKGMLAATVAAMAQLAARRDRLTRDVVLLATAGEEGGPLVGIDWVIEHHRDLFGDAEFALNEGGRIRVGGGRVREVAIQTTEKVYYDVIGTATGPSGHGSVPLADNALAALARAAARVHEWKAPVRLNETTRLYFQRLAGIEEDAEMKAAMQRISAPGAGQADVDAAAAVLARNPLYNAVLRTGASLTILSGGFRANVIPSEGKVTFNVRTLPDDDVREVVAAINRAAAEPTVTFALDGEPHQSPPVSPVGTDLFRAMEAAAGVMAPDAVVLPFMSTGATDGAALRAVGIPTYGILPMPLPDEDELRMHGDNERVPVPALGWGAEYLYRVLAGVAR
;
A
#
# COMPACT_ATOMS: atom_id res chain seq x y z
N MET A 1 1.75 62.23 0.37
CA MET A 1 2.71 63.26 0.85
C MET A 1 3.83 62.55 1.56
N LEU A 2 4.99 62.62 0.94
CA LEU A 2 6.35 62.57 1.48
C LEU A 2 6.78 61.21 2.04
N THR A 3 7.54 60.40 1.29
CA THR A 3 8.91 60.51 0.76
C THR A 3 9.98 60.07 1.72
N ASN A 4 10.67 58.99 1.28
CA ASN A 4 12.12 58.86 1.11
C ASN A 4 12.95 58.57 2.36
N GLU A 5 13.67 57.46 2.25
CA GLU A 5 15.07 57.27 1.84
C GLU A 5 16.11 57.44 2.95
N PHE A 6 17.01 56.53 3.08
CA PHE A 6 18.48 56.57 2.99
C PHE A 6 19.09 55.39 3.75
N HIS A 7 19.67 54.44 3.06
CA HIS A 7 21.07 54.33 2.60
C HIS A 7 22.09 53.87 3.67
N ASP A 8 22.64 52.72 3.35
CA ASP A 8 24.06 52.29 3.34
C ASP A 8 25.05 52.80 4.39
N LYS A 9 25.83 51.85 4.91
CA LYS A 9 27.30 51.73 4.99
C LYS A 9 27.69 50.56 5.90
N LEU A 10 28.27 49.51 5.37
CA LEU A 10 29.67 49.28 5.01
C LEU A 10 30.62 49.04 6.20
N LEU A 11 31.15 47.80 6.19
CA LEU A 11 32.54 47.38 6.45
C LEU A 11 33.10 47.50 7.88
N THR A 12 33.58 46.41 8.46
CA THR A 12 35.01 45.96 8.46
C THR A 12 35.20 44.70 9.31
N THR A 13 35.66 43.64 8.69
CA THR A 13 36.93 42.88 8.87
C THR A 13 37.42 42.56 10.28
N THR A 14 37.67 41.27 10.53
CA THR A 14 39.00 40.66 10.82
C THR A 14 38.80 39.12 10.85
N ARG A 15 39.32 38.41 9.91
CA ARG A 15 40.50 37.55 9.82
C ARG A 15 40.89 36.86 11.13
N PHE A 16 40.77 35.52 11.17
CA PHE A 16 41.89 34.66 11.58
C PHE A 16 41.89 33.40 10.72
N CYS A 17 42.94 33.34 9.91
CA CYS A 17 43.37 32.21 9.10
C CYS A 17 44.49 31.52 9.88
N ASN A 18 44.49 30.22 9.93
CA ASN A 18 45.76 29.48 10.13
C ASN A 18 45.74 28.17 9.30
N PRO A 19 46.83 27.95 8.53
CA PRO A 19 46.90 26.93 7.52
C PRO A 19 47.79 25.74 7.95
N LEU A 20 47.92 24.77 7.05
CA LEU A 20 48.75 23.56 7.02
C LEU A 20 47.87 22.32 7.23
N ILE A 21 47.72 21.40 6.25
CA ILE A 21 48.80 20.63 5.57
C ILE A 21 48.29 20.19 4.20
N CYS A 22 49.03 20.65 3.19
CA CYS A 22 48.99 20.14 1.82
C CYS A 22 50.04 19.02 1.73
N LYS A 23 49.68 17.81 1.33
CA LYS A 23 50.63 16.81 0.85
C LYS A 23 50.25 16.35 -0.56
N ARG A 24 51.04 16.87 -1.51
CA ARG A 24 51.20 16.35 -2.85
C ARG A 24 51.75 14.91 -2.78
N MET A 25 51.17 14.01 -3.56
CA MET A 25 51.92 12.82 -4.03
C MET A 25 51.95 12.82 -5.55
N ILE A 26 53.17 12.74 -5.99
CA ILE A 26 53.73 12.90 -7.33
C ILE A 26 53.53 11.59 -8.13
N TYR A 27 53.06 11.71 -9.36
CA TYR A 27 53.09 10.69 -10.37
C TYR A 27 54.55 10.34 -10.71
N ARG A 28 54.92 9.06 -10.66
CA ARG A 28 56.08 8.51 -11.37
C ARG A 28 55.61 7.49 -12.40
N LYS A 29 55.80 7.82 -13.65
CA LYS A 29 55.80 6.88 -14.77
C LYS A 29 57.07 6.02 -14.65
N LEU A 30 56.92 4.72 -14.80
CA LEU A 30 58.00 3.82 -15.17
C LEU A 30 57.46 2.86 -16.23
N THR A 31 57.99 3.06 -17.42
CA THR A 31 57.97 2.13 -18.55
C THR A 31 59.03 1.06 -18.33
N SER A 32 58.66 -0.21 -18.45
CA SER A 32 59.61 -1.29 -18.79
C SER A 32 58.85 -2.40 -19.49
N ALA A 33 59.26 -2.63 -20.71
CA ALA A 33 58.91 -3.77 -21.55
C ALA A 33 59.69 -5.01 -21.09
N ALA A 34 59.02 -6.15 -20.99
CA ALA A 34 59.66 -7.47 -20.99
C ALA A 34 58.74 -8.50 -21.64
N LEU A 35 59.34 -9.27 -22.51
CA LEU A 35 58.80 -10.22 -23.46
C LEU A 35 58.05 -11.43 -22.85
N LEU A 36 57.11 -11.89 -23.68
CA LEU A 36 56.47 -13.20 -23.82
C LEU A 36 57.12 -14.41 -23.15
N ALA A 37 56.24 -15.17 -22.45
CA ALA A 37 56.23 -16.63 -22.51
C ALA A 37 54.73 -17.05 -22.44
N ALA A 38 54.23 -17.58 -23.54
CA ALA A 38 52.88 -18.14 -23.63
C ALA A 38 52.87 -19.53 -22.96
N ALA A 39 52.28 -19.63 -21.78
CA ALA A 39 51.84 -20.87 -21.20
C ALA A 39 50.30 -20.90 -21.27
N THR A 40 49.79 -21.70 -22.19
CA THR A 40 48.36 -22.02 -22.27
C THR A 40 47.96 -22.91 -21.07
N LEU A 41 47.61 -22.30 -19.97
CA LEU A 41 46.83 -22.93 -18.90
C LEU A 41 45.36 -22.80 -19.28
N ALA A 42 44.74 -23.92 -19.64
CA ALA A 42 43.27 -24.03 -19.77
C ALA A 42 42.65 -23.63 -18.44
N ALA A 43 42.09 -22.43 -18.37
CA ALA A 43 41.27 -22.01 -17.25
C ALA A 43 40.01 -22.90 -17.25
N PRO A 44 39.57 -23.40 -16.07
CA PRO A 44 38.24 -24.04 -15.99
C PRO A 44 37.22 -23.01 -16.44
N GLY A 45 36.34 -23.42 -17.38
CA GLY A 45 35.33 -22.56 -17.94
C GLY A 45 34.52 -21.94 -16.81
N VAL A 46 34.60 -20.62 -16.70
CA VAL A 46 33.63 -19.83 -15.94
C VAL A 46 32.31 -20.09 -16.65
N ALA A 47 31.44 -20.90 -16.03
CA ALA A 47 30.07 -21.06 -16.49
C ALA A 47 29.50 -19.66 -16.64
N ALA A 48 29.05 -19.30 -17.84
CA ALA A 48 28.33 -18.06 -18.05
C ALA A 48 27.21 -17.99 -17.00
N PRO A 49 27.00 -16.84 -16.34
CA PRO A 49 25.87 -16.73 -15.41
C PRO A 49 24.63 -17.17 -16.15
N ALA A 50 23.91 -18.15 -15.58
CA ALA A 50 22.61 -18.57 -16.11
C ALA A 50 21.82 -17.30 -16.39
N ALA A 51 21.37 -17.12 -17.64
CA ALA A 51 20.60 -15.94 -18.03
C ALA A 51 19.53 -15.71 -16.96
N ALA A 52 19.52 -14.53 -16.33
CA ALA A 52 18.55 -14.18 -15.30
C ALA A 52 17.18 -14.49 -15.91
N GLN A 53 16.45 -15.46 -15.33
CA GLN A 53 15.14 -15.83 -15.83
C GLN A 53 14.28 -14.59 -15.72
N ASP A 54 13.60 -14.22 -16.80
CA ASP A 54 12.65 -13.10 -16.77
C ASP A 54 11.57 -13.42 -15.74
N VAL A 55 11.60 -12.72 -14.62
CA VAL A 55 10.68 -12.92 -13.49
C VAL A 55 9.22 -12.73 -13.87
N TYR A 56 8.97 -11.99 -14.95
CA TYR A 56 7.63 -11.71 -15.47
C TYR A 56 7.20 -12.70 -16.57
N ALA A 57 8.06 -13.63 -16.97
CA ALA A 57 7.73 -14.60 -18.00
C ALA A 57 6.76 -15.67 -17.46
N VAL A 58 5.53 -15.65 -17.95
CA VAL A 58 4.52 -16.69 -17.67
C VAL A 58 4.73 -17.86 -18.61
N ARG A 59 5.28 -18.97 -18.07
CA ARG A 59 5.59 -20.19 -18.87
C ARG A 59 4.35 -20.94 -19.34
N ALA A 60 3.25 -20.89 -18.57
CA ALA A 60 2.01 -21.52 -18.94
C ALA A 60 1.42 -20.89 -20.20
N ALA A 61 0.65 -21.66 -20.99
CA ALA A 61 -0.07 -21.13 -22.14
C ALA A 61 -1.02 -19.99 -21.72
N ALA A 62 -1.17 -19.00 -22.60
CA ALA A 62 -2.17 -17.97 -22.40
C ALA A 62 -3.56 -18.60 -22.26
N PRO A 63 -4.43 -18.07 -21.38
CA PRO A 63 -5.78 -18.59 -21.27
C PRO A 63 -6.55 -18.38 -22.58
N ALA A 64 -7.48 -19.26 -22.88
CA ALA A 64 -8.25 -19.18 -24.12
C ALA A 64 -8.96 -17.83 -24.24
N GLY A 65 -8.72 -17.11 -25.33
CA GLY A 65 -9.27 -15.80 -25.62
C GLY A 65 -8.50 -14.62 -24.97
N TYR A 66 -7.29 -14.86 -24.50
CA TYR A 66 -6.39 -13.82 -24.01
C TYR A 66 -5.15 -13.70 -24.89
N ASP A 67 -4.89 -12.50 -25.37
CA ASP A 67 -3.67 -12.12 -26.08
C ASP A 67 -2.77 -11.34 -25.13
N ARG A 68 -1.61 -11.92 -24.77
CA ARG A 68 -0.64 -11.32 -23.82
C ARG A 68 -0.08 -9.99 -24.29
N GLU A 69 0.33 -9.93 -25.56
CA GLU A 69 0.91 -8.72 -26.11
C GLU A 69 -0.11 -7.59 -26.18
N ALA A 70 -1.33 -7.89 -26.62
CA ALA A 70 -2.41 -6.90 -26.62
C ALA A 70 -2.76 -6.47 -25.20
N GLY A 71 -2.80 -7.39 -24.22
CA GLY A 71 -3.02 -7.09 -22.81
C GLY A 71 -1.96 -6.15 -22.24
N GLN A 72 -0.69 -6.45 -22.47
CA GLN A 72 0.42 -5.59 -22.00
C GLN A 72 0.39 -4.22 -22.64
N ARG A 73 0.21 -4.15 -23.97
CA ARG A 73 0.11 -2.85 -24.69
C ARG A 73 -1.07 -2.02 -24.21
N ALA A 74 -2.23 -2.64 -24.01
CA ALA A 74 -3.42 -1.95 -23.51
C ALA A 74 -3.21 -1.42 -22.09
N THR A 75 -2.70 -2.25 -21.18
CA THR A 75 -2.43 -1.83 -19.80
C THR A 75 -1.44 -0.66 -19.75
N LEU A 76 -0.34 -0.73 -20.48
CA LEU A 76 0.63 0.35 -20.56
C LEU A 76 -0.01 1.65 -21.09
N LEU A 77 -0.79 1.56 -22.17
CA LEU A 77 -1.47 2.72 -22.76
C LEU A 77 -2.45 3.36 -21.76
N HIS A 78 -3.29 2.52 -21.13
CA HIS A 78 -4.28 3.02 -20.17
C HIS A 78 -3.61 3.63 -18.94
N LEU A 79 -2.57 3.00 -18.41
CA LEU A 79 -1.82 3.53 -17.27
C LEU A 79 -1.17 4.88 -17.58
N GLN A 80 -0.54 5.01 -18.75
CA GLN A 80 0.02 6.28 -19.20
C GLN A 80 -1.05 7.38 -19.31
N ASN A 81 -2.24 7.06 -19.78
CA ASN A 81 -3.34 8.02 -19.87
C ASN A 81 -3.90 8.39 -18.49
N LEU A 82 -4.02 7.43 -17.60
CA LEU A 82 -4.48 7.65 -16.22
C LEU A 82 -3.49 8.51 -15.42
N ILE A 83 -2.17 8.28 -15.56
CA ILE A 83 -1.14 9.10 -14.90
C ILE A 83 -1.22 10.57 -15.37
N ARG A 84 -1.47 10.84 -16.68
CA ARG A 84 -1.61 12.21 -17.20
C ARG A 84 -2.79 12.98 -16.61
N ILE A 85 -3.78 12.28 -16.06
CA ILE A 85 -4.89 12.91 -15.37
C ILE A 85 -4.49 13.08 -13.91
N ASN A 86 -4.10 14.30 -13.53
CA ASN A 86 -3.78 14.61 -12.15
C ASN A 86 -5.07 14.55 -11.31
N THR A 87 -5.12 13.56 -10.41
CA THR A 87 -6.17 13.32 -9.42
C THR A 87 -5.58 13.29 -8.00
N GLU A 88 -4.57 14.10 -7.78
CA GLU A 88 -3.98 14.32 -6.46
C GLU A 88 -5.06 14.74 -5.46
N ASN A 89 -5.13 14.06 -4.35
CA ASN A 89 -6.15 14.28 -3.33
C ASN A 89 -5.49 14.78 -2.02
N PRO A 90 -5.86 15.97 -1.52
CA PRO A 90 -6.81 16.92 -2.10
C PRO A 90 -6.26 17.66 -3.33
N PRO A 91 -7.08 18.21 -4.27
CA PRO A 91 -8.54 18.27 -4.26
C PRO A 91 -9.26 17.05 -4.89
N GLY A 92 -8.54 16.16 -5.63
CA GLY A 92 -9.13 15.00 -6.30
C GLY A 92 -9.24 15.16 -7.82
N ASN A 93 -10.38 15.64 -8.38
CA ASN A 93 -10.67 15.76 -9.82
C ASN A 93 -10.96 14.43 -10.55
N GLU A 94 -11.47 13.44 -9.88
CA GLU A 94 -11.72 12.09 -10.42
C GLU A 94 -12.75 12.07 -11.55
N LEU A 95 -13.59 13.10 -11.68
CA LEU A 95 -14.50 13.21 -12.83
C LEU A 95 -13.76 13.10 -14.17
N LYS A 96 -12.53 13.63 -14.28
CA LYS A 96 -11.74 13.53 -15.53
C LYS A 96 -11.35 12.08 -15.82
N THR A 97 -10.98 11.32 -14.78
CA THR A 97 -10.68 9.88 -14.88
C THR A 97 -11.94 9.09 -15.20
N ALA A 98 -13.07 9.39 -14.54
CA ALA A 98 -14.36 8.77 -14.83
C ALA A 98 -14.81 8.97 -16.28
N LEU A 99 -14.63 10.17 -16.83
CA LEU A 99 -14.91 10.49 -18.24
C LEU A 99 -13.99 9.71 -19.20
N TYR A 100 -12.70 9.57 -18.86
CA TYR A 100 -11.77 8.76 -19.63
C TYR A 100 -12.20 7.29 -19.64
N LEU A 101 -12.47 6.72 -18.48
CA LEU A 101 -12.94 5.33 -18.34
C LEU A 101 -14.26 5.10 -19.08
N ASP A 102 -15.21 6.05 -19.00
CA ASP A 102 -16.48 5.98 -19.73
C ASP A 102 -16.24 5.92 -21.24
N SER A 103 -15.33 6.74 -21.77
CA SER A 103 -15.00 6.74 -23.20
C SER A 103 -14.41 5.41 -23.66
N VAL A 104 -13.57 4.77 -22.83
CA VAL A 104 -12.95 3.48 -23.12
C VAL A 104 -13.97 2.35 -23.07
N PHE A 105 -14.74 2.28 -22.00
CA PHE A 105 -15.68 1.16 -21.77
C PHE A 105 -16.91 1.18 -22.68
N ARG A 106 -17.40 2.35 -23.10
CA ARG A 106 -18.47 2.47 -24.09
C ARG A 106 -18.12 1.89 -25.47
N ALA A 107 -16.83 1.84 -25.78
CA ALA A 107 -16.36 1.21 -27.01
C ALA A 107 -16.33 -0.33 -26.94
N ILE A 108 -16.51 -0.93 -25.76
CA ILE A 108 -16.46 -2.39 -25.54
C ILE A 108 -17.86 -2.97 -25.66
N PRO A 109 -18.12 -3.89 -26.61
CA PRO A 109 -19.44 -4.52 -26.78
C PRO A 109 -19.91 -5.25 -25.52
N GLY A 110 -21.13 -4.96 -25.10
CA GLY A 110 -21.78 -5.62 -23.95
C GLY A 110 -21.40 -5.02 -22.59
N VAL A 111 -20.73 -3.87 -22.59
CA VAL A 111 -20.47 -3.09 -21.37
C VAL A 111 -21.44 -1.94 -21.27
N GLU A 112 -22.04 -1.79 -20.09
CA GLU A 112 -22.86 -0.64 -19.69
C GLU A 112 -22.05 0.22 -18.74
N THR A 113 -22.12 1.55 -18.90
CA THR A 113 -21.33 2.47 -18.08
C THR A 113 -22.19 3.50 -17.37
N ARG A 114 -21.71 3.98 -16.21
CA ARG A 114 -22.36 5.03 -15.44
C ARG A 114 -21.32 5.87 -14.69
N ILE A 115 -21.40 7.21 -14.85
CA ILE A 115 -20.63 8.16 -14.05
C ILE A 115 -21.52 8.62 -12.90
N LEU A 116 -21.05 8.43 -11.67
CA LEU A 116 -21.73 8.80 -10.44
C LEU A 116 -21.13 10.11 -9.94
N ARG A 117 -21.75 11.24 -10.31
CA ARG A 117 -21.26 12.56 -9.92
C ARG A 117 -21.60 12.86 -8.49
N VAL A 118 -20.61 13.28 -7.71
CA VAL A 118 -20.82 13.81 -6.37
C VAL A 118 -21.50 15.17 -6.48
N THR A 119 -22.63 15.36 -5.80
CA THR A 119 -23.44 16.59 -5.93
C THR A 119 -22.80 17.79 -5.27
N GLU A 120 -22.07 17.57 -4.20
CA GLU A 120 -21.41 18.57 -3.37
C GLU A 120 -20.12 19.10 -4.00
N ASP A 121 -19.50 18.31 -4.89
CA ASP A 121 -18.29 18.70 -5.61
C ASP A 121 -18.33 18.21 -7.07
N SER A 122 -18.55 19.16 -7.98
CA SER A 122 -18.68 18.88 -9.41
C SER A 122 -17.40 18.35 -10.07
N THR A 123 -16.26 18.36 -9.40
CA THR A 123 -14.98 17.83 -9.87
C THR A 123 -14.79 16.37 -9.50
N ARG A 124 -15.61 15.85 -8.57
CA ARG A 124 -15.52 14.50 -8.03
C ARG A 124 -16.60 13.59 -8.65
N ALA A 125 -16.22 12.36 -8.93
CA ALA A 125 -17.16 11.33 -9.40
C ALA A 125 -16.60 9.95 -9.19
N ASN A 126 -17.48 8.97 -8.98
CA ASN A 126 -17.15 7.54 -9.10
C ASN A 126 -17.61 7.03 -10.47
N PHE A 127 -17.12 5.86 -10.87
CA PHE A 127 -17.43 5.29 -12.18
C PHE A 127 -17.76 3.81 -12.06
N VAL A 128 -18.81 3.39 -12.80
CA VAL A 128 -19.22 1.99 -12.88
C VAL A 128 -19.22 1.54 -14.33
N ALA A 129 -18.60 0.36 -14.60
CA ALA A 129 -18.75 -0.35 -15.86
C ALA A 129 -19.20 -1.79 -15.59
N ARG A 130 -20.26 -2.24 -16.24
CA ARG A 130 -20.81 -3.59 -16.09
C ARG A 130 -20.75 -4.37 -17.39
N LEU A 131 -19.87 -5.36 -17.44
CA LEU A 131 -19.83 -6.33 -18.53
C LEU A 131 -20.94 -7.37 -18.30
N ARG A 132 -21.92 -7.37 -19.17
CA ARG A 132 -23.06 -8.30 -19.11
C ARG A 132 -22.68 -9.66 -19.63
N ALA A 133 -22.83 -10.70 -18.83
CA ALA A 133 -22.86 -12.07 -19.29
C ALA A 133 -24.05 -12.30 -20.23
N ALA A 134 -23.87 -13.14 -21.26
CA ALA A 134 -24.98 -13.42 -22.19
C ALA A 134 -26.15 -14.17 -21.51
N ARG A 135 -25.84 -15.02 -20.54
CA ARG A 135 -26.80 -15.81 -19.76
C ARG A 135 -26.33 -15.94 -18.31
N PRO A 136 -26.50 -14.90 -17.48
CA PRO A 136 -26.07 -14.95 -16.09
C PRO A 136 -26.92 -15.96 -15.29
N THR A 137 -26.25 -16.83 -14.53
CA THR A 137 -26.86 -17.82 -13.63
C THR A 137 -26.35 -17.68 -12.20
N LYS A 138 -25.34 -16.85 -12.00
CA LYS A 138 -24.72 -16.55 -10.70
C LYS A 138 -24.77 -15.03 -10.43
N LYS A 139 -24.62 -14.65 -9.18
CA LYS A 139 -24.49 -13.25 -8.78
C LYS A 139 -23.24 -12.60 -9.38
N PRO A 140 -23.20 -11.29 -9.59
CA PRO A 140 -22.05 -10.59 -10.14
C PRO A 140 -20.79 -10.74 -9.29
N VAL A 141 -19.62 -10.55 -9.91
CA VAL A 141 -18.35 -10.25 -9.22
C VAL A 141 -18.03 -8.77 -9.41
N LEU A 142 -17.68 -8.11 -8.32
CA LEU A 142 -17.23 -6.71 -8.33
C LEU A 142 -15.69 -6.69 -8.42
N VAL A 143 -15.14 -5.77 -9.19
CA VAL A 143 -13.72 -5.38 -9.18
C VAL A 143 -13.67 -3.93 -8.81
N MET A 144 -12.82 -3.55 -7.89
CA MET A 144 -12.65 -2.17 -7.45
C MET A 144 -11.23 -1.69 -7.70
N GLY A 145 -11.09 -0.38 -7.75
CA GLY A 145 -9.85 0.36 -7.72
C GLY A 145 -10.16 1.84 -7.59
N HIS A 146 -9.27 2.60 -6.95
CA HIS A 146 -9.50 4.02 -6.79
C HIS A 146 -8.83 4.86 -7.88
N MET A 147 -9.38 6.03 -8.12
CA MET A 147 -8.96 6.94 -9.19
C MET A 147 -8.07 8.07 -8.71
N ASP A 148 -8.15 8.43 -7.42
CA ASP A 148 -7.31 9.44 -6.82
C ASP A 148 -5.92 8.90 -6.48
N VAL A 149 -5.03 9.78 -6.09
CA VAL A 149 -3.66 9.48 -5.69
C VAL A 149 -3.21 10.44 -4.61
N VAL A 150 -2.30 10.02 -3.73
CA VAL A 150 -1.66 10.93 -2.76
C VAL A 150 -0.87 12.01 -3.45
N GLY A 151 -0.63 13.13 -2.74
CA GLY A 151 0.17 14.25 -3.19
C GLY A 151 1.59 13.87 -3.58
N ALA A 152 2.18 14.64 -4.52
CA ALA A 152 3.56 14.47 -4.95
C ALA A 152 4.32 15.79 -4.87
N ASP A 153 5.43 15.78 -4.10
CA ASP A 153 6.38 16.91 -4.09
C ASP A 153 7.27 16.85 -5.35
N THR A 154 6.84 17.54 -6.40
CA THR A 154 7.53 17.53 -7.70
C THR A 154 9.02 17.88 -7.62
N GLY A 155 9.45 18.61 -6.58
CA GLY A 155 10.85 18.97 -6.36
C GLY A 155 11.73 17.78 -5.92
N LYS A 156 11.14 16.66 -5.51
CA LYS A 156 11.85 15.44 -5.09
C LYS A 156 11.82 14.33 -6.13
N TRP A 157 11.08 14.52 -7.23
CA TRP A 157 10.98 13.54 -8.29
C TRP A 157 12.04 13.77 -9.38
N GLU A 158 12.60 12.69 -9.90
CA GLU A 158 13.52 12.73 -11.04
C GLU A 158 12.80 13.01 -12.36
N THR A 159 11.49 12.72 -12.42
CA THR A 159 10.59 13.00 -13.55
C THR A 159 9.35 13.71 -13.02
N ASP A 160 8.58 14.36 -13.88
CA ASP A 160 7.28 14.89 -13.47
C ASP A 160 6.35 13.73 -13.09
N PRO A 161 5.77 13.68 -11.85
CA PRO A 161 4.93 12.59 -11.38
C PRO A 161 3.65 12.38 -12.21
N PHE A 162 3.19 13.39 -12.96
CA PHE A 162 2.00 13.32 -13.81
C PHE A 162 2.31 13.27 -15.31
N VAL A 163 3.60 13.12 -15.67
CA VAL A 163 4.05 12.84 -17.03
C VAL A 163 4.63 11.42 -17.09
N PRO A 164 3.86 10.42 -17.56
CA PRO A 164 4.30 9.03 -17.57
C PRO A 164 5.60 8.87 -18.36
N THR A 165 6.67 8.54 -17.67
CA THR A 165 8.02 8.49 -18.24
C THR A 165 8.58 7.08 -18.20
N ILE A 166 8.97 6.53 -19.36
CA ILE A 166 9.63 5.23 -19.41
C ILE A 166 11.14 5.44 -19.35
N GLN A 167 11.79 4.88 -18.33
CA GLN A 167 13.26 4.82 -18.21
C GLN A 167 13.68 3.37 -17.99
N GLY A 168 14.49 2.84 -18.90
CA GLY A 168 14.81 1.40 -18.92
C GLY A 168 13.54 0.57 -19.07
N ASN A 169 13.33 -0.35 -18.15
CA ASN A 169 12.15 -1.22 -18.11
C ASN A 169 11.05 -0.74 -17.14
N TYR A 170 11.11 0.51 -16.67
CA TYR A 170 10.17 1.06 -15.70
C TYR A 170 9.33 2.18 -16.28
N LEU A 171 8.06 2.21 -15.92
CA LEU A 171 7.18 3.36 -16.10
C LEU A 171 7.09 4.11 -14.77
N TYR A 172 7.55 5.37 -14.78
CA TYR A 172 7.47 6.30 -13.64
C TYR A 172 6.21 7.12 -13.72
N GLY A 173 5.57 7.34 -12.59
CA GLY A 173 4.43 8.24 -12.41
C GLY A 173 3.68 7.97 -11.12
N ARG A 174 3.07 8.98 -10.53
CA ARG A 174 2.23 8.86 -9.34
C ARG A 174 0.98 8.04 -9.67
N GLY A 175 0.69 7.03 -8.82
CA GLY A 175 -0.39 6.07 -9.04
C GLY A 175 0.01 4.92 -9.98
N ALA A 176 1.28 4.79 -10.37
CA ALA A 176 1.72 3.67 -11.20
C ALA A 176 1.52 2.32 -10.50
N ILE A 177 1.64 2.30 -9.17
CA ILE A 177 1.36 1.15 -8.30
C ILE A 177 -0.03 1.30 -7.69
N ASP A 178 -0.32 2.45 -7.06
CA ASP A 178 -1.46 2.68 -6.20
C ASP A 178 -2.35 3.84 -6.71
N ASP A 179 -3.49 3.60 -7.36
CA ASP A 179 -4.03 2.31 -7.80
C ASP A 179 -4.36 2.33 -9.31
N LYS A 180 -3.86 3.36 -10.04
CA LYS A 180 -4.08 3.50 -11.50
C LYS A 180 -3.51 2.31 -12.29
N GLY A 181 -2.47 1.65 -11.75
CA GLY A 181 -1.90 0.43 -12.31
C GLY A 181 -2.90 -0.72 -12.36
N MET A 182 -3.60 -0.99 -11.24
CA MET A 182 -4.64 -2.01 -11.20
C MET A 182 -5.86 -1.62 -12.05
N LEU A 183 -6.27 -0.36 -12.04
CA LEU A 183 -7.34 0.12 -12.91
C LEU A 183 -7.01 -0.13 -14.39
N ALA A 184 -5.80 0.20 -14.83
CA ALA A 184 -5.36 -0.03 -16.22
C ALA A 184 -5.35 -1.51 -16.58
N ALA A 185 -4.85 -2.37 -15.68
CA ALA A 185 -4.86 -3.82 -15.87
C ALA A 185 -6.28 -4.39 -15.92
N THR A 186 -7.19 -3.85 -15.10
CA THR A 186 -8.62 -4.23 -15.09
C THR A 186 -9.30 -3.85 -16.40
N VAL A 187 -9.06 -2.65 -16.93
CA VAL A 187 -9.57 -2.22 -18.24
C VAL A 187 -9.13 -3.22 -19.33
N ALA A 188 -7.84 -3.54 -19.39
CA ALA A 188 -7.29 -4.46 -20.39
C ALA A 188 -7.86 -5.87 -20.25
N ALA A 189 -8.00 -6.39 -19.02
CA ALA A 189 -8.56 -7.70 -18.75
C ALA A 189 -10.05 -7.78 -19.13
N MET A 190 -10.86 -6.79 -18.74
CA MET A 190 -12.29 -6.74 -19.06
C MET A 190 -12.56 -6.58 -20.56
N ALA A 191 -11.74 -5.79 -21.27
CA ALA A 191 -11.87 -5.63 -22.72
C ALA A 191 -11.70 -6.96 -23.45
N GLN A 192 -10.71 -7.78 -23.06
CA GLN A 192 -10.50 -9.09 -23.65
C GLN A 192 -11.57 -10.11 -23.18
N LEU A 193 -12.02 -10.01 -21.95
CA LEU A 193 -13.08 -10.88 -21.42
C LEU A 193 -14.41 -10.63 -22.13
N ALA A 194 -14.71 -9.40 -22.55
CA ALA A 194 -15.93 -9.04 -23.27
C ALA A 194 -16.11 -9.84 -24.59
N ALA A 195 -15.02 -10.18 -25.27
CA ALA A 195 -15.05 -11.04 -26.46
C ALA A 195 -15.54 -12.47 -26.17
N ARG A 196 -15.66 -12.84 -24.88
CA ARG A 196 -16.10 -14.16 -24.42
C ARG A 196 -17.30 -14.13 -23.48
N ARG A 197 -18.06 -13.04 -23.52
CA ARG A 197 -19.22 -12.84 -22.65
C ARG A 197 -20.28 -13.97 -22.77
N ASP A 198 -20.28 -14.71 -23.87
CA ASP A 198 -21.11 -15.89 -24.11
C ASP A 198 -20.76 -17.07 -23.19
N ARG A 199 -19.55 -17.08 -22.64
CA ARG A 199 -19.03 -18.10 -21.72
C ARG A 199 -19.17 -17.72 -20.25
N LEU A 200 -19.58 -16.48 -19.95
CA LEU A 200 -19.70 -15.99 -18.59
C LEU A 200 -21.04 -16.41 -17.99
N THR A 201 -21.00 -16.87 -16.75
CA THR A 201 -22.18 -17.23 -15.94
C THR A 201 -22.59 -16.13 -14.97
N ARG A 202 -21.79 -15.07 -14.83
CA ARG A 202 -22.05 -13.88 -14.03
C ARG A 202 -21.56 -12.61 -14.72
N ASP A 203 -22.17 -11.50 -14.40
CA ASP A 203 -21.69 -10.19 -14.80
C ASP A 203 -20.38 -9.87 -14.06
N VAL A 204 -19.51 -9.07 -14.71
CA VAL A 204 -18.33 -8.48 -14.09
C VAL A 204 -18.55 -6.98 -13.99
N VAL A 205 -18.49 -6.44 -12.78
CA VAL A 205 -18.72 -5.02 -12.51
C VAL A 205 -17.41 -4.39 -12.07
N LEU A 206 -16.96 -3.34 -12.73
CA LEU A 206 -15.91 -2.45 -12.24
C LEU A 206 -16.56 -1.28 -11.51
N LEU A 207 -16.10 -1.00 -10.31
CA LEU A 207 -16.35 0.23 -9.57
C LEU A 207 -15.01 0.96 -9.37
N ALA A 208 -14.82 2.08 -10.03
CA ALA A 208 -13.69 2.96 -9.82
C ALA A 208 -14.10 4.09 -8.87
N THR A 209 -13.51 4.12 -7.68
CA THR A 209 -13.88 5.03 -6.59
C THR A 209 -13.07 6.31 -6.61
N ALA A 210 -13.60 7.33 -5.97
CA ALA A 210 -12.94 8.59 -5.66
C ALA A 210 -12.60 8.65 -4.17
N GLY A 211 -11.58 9.41 -3.78
CA GLY A 211 -11.34 9.80 -2.39
C GLY A 211 -10.88 8.68 -1.45
N GLU A 212 -10.26 7.62 -1.94
CA GLU A 212 -9.69 6.56 -1.11
C GLU A 212 -8.52 7.07 -0.28
N GLU A 213 -7.64 7.85 -0.90
CA GLU A 213 -6.39 8.38 -0.33
C GLU A 213 -6.61 9.51 0.70
N GLY A 214 -7.85 9.83 1.01
CA GLY A 214 -8.22 10.78 2.05
C GLY A 214 -9.21 11.85 1.61
N GLY A 215 -9.60 12.67 2.55
CA GLY A 215 -10.54 13.76 2.31
C GLY A 215 -12.00 13.38 2.61
N PRO A 216 -12.97 14.09 2.02
CA PRO A 216 -14.38 13.85 2.30
C PRO A 216 -14.84 12.48 1.79
N LEU A 217 -15.83 11.90 2.45
CA LEU A 217 -16.43 10.60 2.12
C LEU A 217 -17.24 10.67 0.80
N VAL A 218 -16.54 10.79 -0.32
CA VAL A 218 -17.10 10.89 -1.68
C VAL A 218 -16.91 9.59 -2.49
N GLY A 219 -16.19 8.62 -1.93
CA GLY A 219 -15.84 7.33 -2.52
C GLY A 219 -16.83 6.22 -2.16
N ILE A 220 -16.29 5.10 -1.69
CA ILE A 220 -17.06 3.87 -1.48
C ILE A 220 -18.23 4.05 -0.52
N ASP A 221 -18.07 4.79 0.57
CA ASP A 221 -19.16 4.99 1.54
C ASP A 221 -20.31 5.77 0.90
N TRP A 222 -20.01 6.84 0.16
CA TRP A 222 -21.01 7.60 -0.59
C TRP A 222 -21.70 6.74 -1.66
N VAL A 223 -20.96 5.89 -2.36
CA VAL A 223 -21.51 4.98 -3.38
C VAL A 223 -22.41 3.91 -2.73
N ILE A 224 -22.05 3.38 -1.58
CA ILE A 224 -22.89 2.45 -0.80
C ILE A 224 -24.19 3.11 -0.37
N GLU A 225 -24.13 4.35 0.09
CA GLU A 225 -25.29 5.09 0.55
C GLU A 225 -26.28 5.43 -0.59
N HIS A 226 -25.75 5.88 -1.75
CA HIS A 226 -26.59 6.45 -2.81
C HIS A 226 -26.83 5.53 -4.02
N HIS A 227 -25.95 4.53 -4.24
CA HIS A 227 -25.91 3.73 -5.47
C HIS A 227 -25.66 2.23 -5.25
N ARG A 228 -25.99 1.71 -4.08
CA ARG A 228 -25.82 0.28 -3.76
C ARG A 228 -26.54 -0.65 -4.73
N ASP A 229 -27.63 -0.20 -5.38
CA ASP A 229 -28.36 -0.94 -6.41
C ASP A 229 -27.50 -1.39 -7.59
N LEU A 230 -26.39 -0.70 -7.86
CA LEU A 230 -25.51 -1.00 -8.99
C LEU A 230 -24.63 -2.25 -8.77
N PHE A 231 -24.36 -2.62 -7.52
CA PHE A 231 -23.44 -3.72 -7.19
C PHE A 231 -23.86 -4.49 -5.92
N GLY A 232 -24.92 -4.10 -5.23
CA GLY A 232 -25.30 -4.67 -3.93
C GLY A 232 -25.72 -6.14 -3.96
N ASP A 233 -25.90 -6.71 -5.15
CA ASP A 233 -26.10 -8.15 -5.38
C ASP A 233 -24.82 -8.90 -5.68
N ALA A 234 -23.64 -8.25 -5.67
CA ALA A 234 -22.35 -8.91 -5.91
C ALA A 234 -22.10 -10.01 -4.87
N GLU A 235 -21.62 -11.15 -5.34
CA GLU A 235 -21.29 -12.28 -4.46
C GLU A 235 -19.95 -12.08 -3.77
N PHE A 236 -19.00 -11.45 -4.47
CA PHE A 236 -17.65 -11.16 -4.02
C PHE A 236 -17.15 -9.85 -4.62
N ALA A 237 -16.13 -9.27 -3.99
CA ALA A 237 -15.37 -8.16 -4.55
C ALA A 237 -13.87 -8.46 -4.56
N LEU A 238 -13.20 -7.99 -5.62
CA LEU A 238 -11.76 -7.91 -5.75
C LEU A 238 -11.36 -6.44 -5.65
N ASN A 239 -10.47 -6.11 -4.74
CA ASN A 239 -9.94 -4.75 -4.51
C ASN A 239 -8.41 -4.77 -4.52
N GLU A 240 -7.79 -3.60 -4.35
CA GLU A 240 -6.36 -3.49 -4.04
C GLU A 240 -6.04 -3.98 -2.62
N GLY A 241 -4.78 -3.90 -2.16
CA GLY A 241 -4.36 -4.11 -0.77
C GLY A 241 -3.50 -5.35 -0.49
N GLY A 242 -3.62 -6.43 -1.29
CA GLY A 242 -2.69 -7.57 -1.26
C GLY A 242 -1.45 -7.32 -2.11
N ARG A 243 -0.49 -8.23 -2.10
CA ARG A 243 0.81 -8.05 -2.76
C ARG A 243 1.27 -9.29 -3.52
N ILE A 244 1.98 -9.08 -4.63
CA ILE A 244 2.73 -10.11 -5.34
C ILE A 244 4.20 -9.75 -5.29
N ARG A 245 4.98 -10.45 -4.45
CA ARG A 245 6.37 -10.09 -4.16
C ARG A 245 7.37 -10.89 -4.96
N VAL A 246 8.36 -10.16 -5.48
CA VAL A 246 9.50 -10.72 -6.20
C VAL A 246 10.71 -10.78 -5.28
N GLY A 247 11.39 -11.91 -5.26
CA GLY A 247 12.64 -12.08 -4.54
C GLY A 247 13.46 -13.22 -5.12
N GLY A 248 14.79 -13.09 -5.14
CA GLY A 248 15.66 -14.10 -5.73
C GLY A 248 15.39 -14.35 -7.22
N GLY A 249 14.98 -13.33 -7.97
CA GLY A 249 14.71 -13.44 -9.42
C GLY A 249 13.43 -14.20 -9.79
N ARG A 250 12.50 -14.37 -8.87
CA ARG A 250 11.20 -15.04 -9.09
C ARG A 250 10.09 -14.42 -8.25
N VAL A 251 8.83 -14.68 -8.61
CA VAL A 251 7.70 -14.42 -7.71
C VAL A 251 7.81 -15.40 -6.54
N ARG A 252 7.92 -14.87 -5.32
CA ARG A 252 8.06 -15.67 -4.07
C ARG A 252 6.73 -15.92 -3.39
N GLU A 253 5.90 -14.88 -3.31
CA GLU A 253 4.61 -14.97 -2.62
C GLU A 253 3.52 -14.19 -3.36
N VAL A 254 2.30 -14.68 -3.23
CA VAL A 254 1.06 -14.01 -3.62
C VAL A 254 0.21 -13.88 -2.36
N ALA A 255 0.25 -12.69 -1.76
CA ALA A 255 -0.45 -12.38 -0.53
C ALA A 255 -1.83 -11.78 -0.86
N ILE A 256 -2.88 -12.56 -0.69
CA ILE A 256 -4.27 -12.16 -0.95
C ILE A 256 -4.85 -11.57 0.32
N GLN A 257 -5.17 -10.28 0.31
CA GLN A 257 -5.80 -9.65 1.47
C GLN A 257 -7.19 -10.22 1.71
N THR A 258 -7.46 -10.64 2.94
CA THR A 258 -8.78 -11.12 3.39
C THR A 258 -9.35 -10.25 4.50
N THR A 259 -8.51 -9.42 5.11
CA THR A 259 -8.85 -8.48 6.17
C THR A 259 -7.79 -7.41 6.29
N GLU A 260 -8.05 -6.41 7.10
CA GLU A 260 -7.12 -5.30 7.36
C GLU A 260 -7.27 -4.80 8.79
N LYS A 261 -6.30 -4.02 9.25
CA LYS A 261 -6.39 -3.34 10.55
C LYS A 261 -7.33 -2.14 10.48
N VAL A 262 -7.93 -1.80 11.62
CA VAL A 262 -8.79 -0.64 11.72
C VAL A 262 -7.99 0.55 12.23
N TYR A 263 -8.12 1.67 11.55
CA TYR A 263 -7.41 2.91 11.85
C TYR A 263 -8.16 3.78 12.84
N TYR A 264 -7.42 4.36 13.79
CA TYR A 264 -7.93 5.39 14.71
C TYR A 264 -6.84 6.39 15.04
N ASP A 265 -7.20 7.67 15.18
CA ASP A 265 -6.38 8.65 15.85
C ASP A 265 -6.73 8.70 17.34
N VAL A 266 -5.72 8.58 18.20
CA VAL A 266 -5.85 8.67 19.65
C VAL A 266 -5.02 9.87 20.11
N ILE A 267 -5.72 10.87 20.67
CA ILE A 267 -5.11 12.12 21.11
C ILE A 267 -4.91 12.09 22.62
N GLY A 268 -3.65 12.22 23.06
CA GLY A 268 -3.28 12.46 24.44
C GLY A 268 -3.20 13.97 24.72
N THR A 269 -3.95 14.45 25.69
CA THR A 269 -3.94 15.85 26.12
C THR A 269 -3.42 15.94 27.54
N ALA A 270 -2.38 16.75 27.75
CA ALA A 270 -1.87 17.12 29.06
C ALA A 270 -2.28 18.55 29.40
N THR A 271 -2.70 18.77 30.64
CA THR A 271 -3.02 20.11 31.15
C THR A 271 -2.25 20.40 32.46
N GLY A 272 -1.93 21.67 32.70
CA GLY A 272 -1.23 22.10 33.88
C GLY A 272 -1.17 23.63 34.00
N PRO A 273 -0.55 24.18 35.05
CA PRO A 273 -0.41 25.62 35.19
C PRO A 273 0.57 26.18 34.15
N SER A 274 0.26 27.36 33.63
CA SER A 274 1.21 28.15 32.84
C SER A 274 2.08 29.01 33.73
N GLY A 275 3.29 29.39 33.23
CA GLY A 275 4.21 30.20 34.00
C GLY A 275 5.40 30.75 33.21
N HIS A 276 6.23 31.52 33.91
CA HIS A 276 7.46 32.01 33.31
C HIS A 276 8.54 30.91 33.32
N GLY A 277 9.20 30.69 32.20
CA GLY A 277 10.18 29.61 32.02
C GLY A 277 11.38 29.65 32.97
N SER A 278 11.68 30.80 33.60
CA SER A 278 12.73 30.92 34.63
C SER A 278 12.33 30.33 35.99
N VAL A 279 11.05 29.99 36.19
CA VAL A 279 10.53 29.39 37.42
C VAL A 279 9.98 27.99 37.07
N PRO A 280 10.81 26.93 37.17
CA PRO A 280 10.37 25.56 36.84
C PRO A 280 9.19 25.14 37.73
N LEU A 281 8.12 24.61 37.07
CA LEU A 281 6.96 24.05 37.75
C LEU A 281 7.05 22.53 37.79
N ALA A 282 6.73 21.94 38.95
CA ALA A 282 6.74 20.47 39.12
C ALA A 282 5.68 19.78 38.29
N ASP A 283 4.54 20.45 38.08
CA ASP A 283 3.35 20.00 37.35
C ASP A 283 3.30 20.56 35.91
N ASN A 284 4.46 20.63 35.26
CA ASN A 284 4.59 21.05 33.86
C ASN A 284 3.88 20.06 32.90
N ALA A 285 2.87 20.56 32.17
CA ALA A 285 2.06 19.78 31.25
C ALA A 285 2.90 19.07 30.17
N LEU A 286 3.89 19.75 29.57
CA LEU A 286 4.74 19.16 28.54
C LEU A 286 5.65 18.05 29.09
N ALA A 287 6.14 18.18 30.32
CA ALA A 287 6.95 17.15 30.95
C ALA A 287 6.12 15.89 31.24
N ALA A 288 4.88 16.06 31.72
CA ALA A 288 3.93 14.94 31.89
C ALA A 288 3.59 14.28 30.56
N LEU A 289 3.29 15.09 29.52
CA LEU A 289 3.00 14.58 28.18
C LEU A 289 4.16 13.77 27.58
N ALA A 290 5.39 14.27 27.71
CA ALA A 290 6.57 13.56 27.21
C ALA A 290 6.77 12.19 27.87
N ARG A 291 6.57 12.09 29.21
CA ARG A 291 6.64 10.82 29.92
C ARG A 291 5.53 9.87 29.50
N ALA A 292 4.28 10.36 29.37
CA ALA A 292 3.14 9.59 28.91
C ALA A 292 3.37 9.06 27.48
N ALA A 293 3.80 9.94 26.56
CA ALA A 293 4.08 9.59 25.18
C ALA A 293 5.17 8.50 25.06
N ALA A 294 6.26 8.61 25.82
CA ALA A 294 7.32 7.60 25.85
C ALA A 294 6.80 6.24 26.32
N ARG A 295 6.02 6.19 27.42
CA ARG A 295 5.45 4.94 27.93
C ARG A 295 4.44 4.31 26.96
N VAL A 296 3.61 5.12 26.30
CA VAL A 296 2.68 4.62 25.27
C VAL A 296 3.44 4.10 24.05
N HIS A 297 4.53 4.75 23.64
CA HIS A 297 5.39 4.26 22.56
C HIS A 297 6.03 2.89 22.88
N GLU A 298 6.41 2.67 24.13
CA GLU A 298 6.98 1.40 24.60
C GLU A 298 5.93 0.32 24.86
N TRP A 299 4.65 0.71 24.99
CA TRP A 299 3.56 -0.21 25.25
C TRP A 299 3.38 -1.22 24.11
N LYS A 300 3.16 -2.47 24.48
CA LYS A 300 2.89 -3.57 23.54
C LYS A 300 1.55 -4.21 23.87
N ALA A 301 0.63 -4.12 22.93
CA ALA A 301 -0.62 -4.86 23.05
C ALA A 301 -0.37 -6.39 23.07
N PRO A 302 -1.23 -7.17 23.71
CA PRO A 302 -1.16 -8.62 23.66
C PRO A 302 -1.15 -9.17 22.24
N VAL A 303 -0.41 -10.26 22.02
CA VAL A 303 -0.40 -10.97 20.74
C VAL A 303 -1.70 -11.74 20.58
N ARG A 304 -2.35 -11.58 19.44
CA ARG A 304 -3.54 -12.34 19.06
C ARG A 304 -3.51 -12.68 17.58
N LEU A 305 -3.91 -13.90 17.26
CA LEU A 305 -3.99 -14.39 15.88
C LEU A 305 -5.46 -14.62 15.52
N ASN A 306 -5.86 -14.07 14.39
CA ASN A 306 -7.08 -14.48 13.71
C ASN A 306 -6.78 -15.62 12.70
N GLU A 307 -7.79 -16.10 12.00
CA GLU A 307 -7.63 -17.15 11.00
C GLU A 307 -6.64 -16.75 9.90
N THR A 308 -6.76 -15.53 9.39
CA THR A 308 -5.87 -14.99 8.35
C THR A 308 -4.41 -15.01 8.77
N THR A 309 -4.09 -14.43 9.94
CA THR A 309 -2.70 -14.33 10.39
C THR A 309 -2.11 -15.69 10.79
N ARG A 310 -2.94 -16.63 11.25
CA ARG A 310 -2.52 -18.01 11.50
C ARG A 310 -2.14 -18.72 10.20
N LEU A 311 -3.01 -18.66 9.19
CA LEU A 311 -2.75 -19.26 7.88
C LEU A 311 -1.59 -18.56 7.15
N TYR A 312 -1.46 -17.25 7.32
CA TYR A 312 -0.33 -16.47 6.82
C TYR A 312 1.00 -17.07 7.29
N PHE A 313 1.23 -17.14 8.61
CA PHE A 313 2.48 -17.68 9.15
C PHE A 313 2.66 -19.17 8.84
N GLN A 314 1.59 -19.95 8.86
CA GLN A 314 1.64 -21.37 8.51
C GLN A 314 2.17 -21.59 7.08
N ARG A 315 1.65 -20.84 6.10
CA ARG A 315 2.05 -20.98 4.70
C ARG A 315 3.43 -20.35 4.45
N LEU A 316 3.71 -19.18 5.05
CA LEU A 316 4.98 -18.48 4.91
C LEU A 316 6.17 -19.28 5.44
N ALA A 317 5.98 -20.05 6.52
CA ALA A 317 6.99 -20.96 7.05
C ALA A 317 7.52 -21.96 5.99
N GLY A 318 6.75 -22.25 4.95
CA GLY A 318 7.16 -23.15 3.86
C GLY A 318 8.31 -22.60 3.02
N ILE A 319 8.45 -21.28 2.92
CA ILE A 319 9.46 -20.60 2.10
C ILE A 319 10.45 -19.77 2.92
N GLU A 320 10.30 -19.71 4.26
CA GLU A 320 11.22 -19.00 5.13
C GLU A 320 12.57 -19.72 5.19
N GLU A 321 13.64 -18.98 4.96
CA GLU A 321 15.01 -19.50 4.92
C GLU A 321 15.73 -19.39 6.27
N ASP A 322 15.37 -18.36 7.09
CA ASP A 322 15.90 -18.25 8.45
C ASP A 322 15.26 -19.31 9.35
N ALA A 323 16.11 -20.19 9.90
CA ALA A 323 15.64 -21.33 10.68
C ALA A 323 14.91 -20.93 11.98
N GLU A 324 15.31 -19.82 12.63
CA GLU A 324 14.70 -19.32 13.85
C GLU A 324 13.33 -18.70 13.54
N MET A 325 13.24 -17.87 12.48
CA MET A 325 11.98 -17.29 12.00
C MET A 325 11.01 -18.40 11.57
N LYS A 326 11.48 -19.37 10.80
CA LYS A 326 10.68 -20.53 10.37
C LYS A 326 10.10 -21.28 11.55
N ALA A 327 10.94 -21.62 12.54
CA ALA A 327 10.49 -22.31 13.75
C ALA A 327 9.48 -21.48 14.54
N ALA A 328 9.67 -20.15 14.62
CA ALA A 328 8.73 -19.26 15.26
C ALA A 328 7.38 -19.20 14.52
N MET A 329 7.40 -19.11 13.17
CA MET A 329 6.18 -19.15 12.34
C MET A 329 5.41 -20.47 12.52
N GLN A 330 6.11 -21.60 12.55
CA GLN A 330 5.51 -22.91 12.80
C GLN A 330 4.89 -23.00 14.19
N ARG A 331 5.60 -22.53 15.22
CA ARG A 331 5.13 -22.53 16.61
C ARG A 331 3.89 -21.67 16.80
N ILE A 332 3.92 -20.42 16.29
CA ILE A 332 2.80 -19.48 16.51
C ILE A 332 1.53 -19.90 15.77
N SER A 333 1.67 -20.60 14.64
CA SER A 333 0.55 -21.05 13.83
C SER A 333 0.05 -22.46 14.19
N ALA A 334 0.72 -23.17 15.11
CA ALA A 334 0.37 -24.52 15.51
C ALA A 334 -1.05 -24.57 16.12
N PRO A 335 -1.89 -25.55 15.74
CA PRO A 335 -3.18 -25.75 16.38
C PRO A 335 -3.03 -25.99 17.88
N GLY A 336 -3.75 -25.24 18.72
CA GLY A 336 -3.71 -25.40 20.16
C GLY A 336 -2.43 -24.88 20.85
N ALA A 337 -1.63 -24.04 20.17
CA ALA A 337 -0.47 -23.39 20.79
C ALA A 337 -0.88 -22.64 22.06
N GLY A 338 -0.18 -22.92 23.16
CA GLY A 338 -0.39 -22.22 24.42
C GLY A 338 0.11 -20.78 24.38
N GLN A 339 -0.41 -19.90 25.26
CA GLN A 339 -0.02 -18.47 25.25
C GLN A 339 1.49 -18.27 25.40
N ALA A 340 2.16 -19.06 26.24
CA ALA A 340 3.61 -18.98 26.41
C ALA A 340 4.39 -19.28 25.12
N ASP A 341 3.93 -20.25 24.32
CA ASP A 341 4.52 -20.57 23.02
C ASP A 341 4.27 -19.46 22.00
N VAL A 342 3.06 -18.89 22.01
CA VAL A 342 2.68 -17.74 21.16
C VAL A 342 3.57 -16.54 21.50
N ASP A 343 3.74 -16.20 22.78
CA ASP A 343 4.53 -15.06 23.21
C ASP A 343 6.03 -15.24 22.87
N ALA A 344 6.57 -16.45 23.08
CA ALA A 344 7.95 -16.76 22.73
C ALA A 344 8.20 -16.67 21.20
N ALA A 345 7.30 -17.21 20.41
CA ALA A 345 7.39 -17.12 18.96
C ALA A 345 7.23 -15.68 18.46
N ALA A 346 6.28 -14.93 19.02
CA ALA A 346 6.07 -13.53 18.69
C ALA A 346 7.28 -12.65 19.01
N ALA A 347 8.04 -12.95 20.07
CA ALA A 347 9.27 -12.23 20.38
C ALA A 347 10.34 -12.37 19.28
N VAL A 348 10.41 -13.52 18.62
CA VAL A 348 11.28 -13.74 17.46
C VAL A 348 10.75 -13.01 16.24
N LEU A 349 9.46 -13.21 15.92
CA LEU A 349 8.82 -12.62 14.74
C LEU A 349 8.79 -11.09 14.79
N ALA A 350 8.70 -10.50 15.98
CA ALA A 350 8.69 -9.05 16.18
C ALA A 350 9.99 -8.34 15.74
N ARG A 351 11.06 -9.06 15.43
CA ARG A 351 12.28 -8.50 14.81
C ARG A 351 11.99 -7.97 13.40
N ASN A 352 10.98 -8.51 12.74
CA ASN A 352 10.45 -7.96 11.49
C ASN A 352 9.28 -7.03 11.82
N PRO A 353 9.35 -5.72 11.46
CA PRO A 353 8.30 -4.75 11.78
C PRO A 353 6.93 -5.11 11.21
N LEU A 354 6.87 -5.67 9.99
CA LEU A 354 5.63 -6.09 9.36
C LEU A 354 4.98 -7.26 10.14
N TYR A 355 5.78 -8.27 10.52
CA TYR A 355 5.27 -9.39 11.31
C TYR A 355 4.78 -8.92 12.68
N ASN A 356 5.53 -8.01 13.33
CA ASN A 356 5.07 -7.42 14.59
C ASN A 356 3.74 -6.66 14.42
N ALA A 357 3.59 -5.92 13.32
CA ALA A 357 2.37 -5.16 13.04
C ALA A 357 1.14 -6.05 12.85
N VAL A 358 1.26 -7.23 12.23
CA VAL A 358 0.11 -8.14 12.04
C VAL A 358 -0.18 -9.01 13.26
N LEU A 359 0.70 -9.06 14.26
CA LEU A 359 0.52 -9.88 15.47
C LEU A 359 -0.27 -9.18 16.57
N ARG A 360 -0.37 -7.85 16.55
CA ARG A 360 -0.97 -7.08 17.66
C ARG A 360 -1.46 -5.72 17.20
N THR A 361 -2.32 -5.12 18.01
CA THR A 361 -2.64 -3.69 17.89
C THR A 361 -1.38 -2.87 18.11
N GLY A 362 -1.15 -1.89 17.22
CA GLY A 362 -0.01 -0.98 17.26
C GLY A 362 -0.43 0.46 17.54
N ALA A 363 0.43 1.23 18.19
CA ALA A 363 0.27 2.66 18.40
C ALA A 363 1.57 3.37 17.98
N SER A 364 1.51 4.17 16.94
CA SER A 364 2.65 4.93 16.41
C SER A 364 2.52 6.39 16.77
N LEU A 365 3.51 6.95 17.45
CA LEU A 365 3.57 8.39 17.72
C LEU A 365 3.79 9.14 16.40
N THR A 366 2.87 10.02 16.02
CA THR A 366 2.92 10.74 14.74
C THR A 366 2.99 12.26 14.89
N ILE A 367 2.31 12.84 15.89
CA ILE A 367 2.31 14.28 16.11
C ILE A 367 2.57 14.57 17.59
N LEU A 368 3.43 15.55 17.87
CA LEU A 368 3.67 16.09 19.21
C LEU A 368 3.67 17.62 19.13
N SER A 369 2.83 18.26 19.91
CA SER A 369 2.68 19.73 19.91
C SER A 369 2.50 20.30 21.31
N GLY A 370 3.00 21.54 21.49
CA GLY A 370 2.83 22.28 22.72
C GLY A 370 3.84 23.42 22.86
N GLY A 371 3.43 24.45 23.56
CA GLY A 371 4.23 25.67 23.75
C GLY A 371 4.29 26.54 22.48
N PHE A 372 4.64 27.83 22.68
CA PHE A 372 4.74 28.80 21.59
C PHE A 372 5.94 29.76 21.77
N ARG A 373 6.55 29.77 22.95
CA ARG A 373 7.76 30.59 23.27
C ARG A 373 8.64 29.89 24.30
N ALA A 374 9.95 30.00 24.15
CA ALA A 374 10.91 29.33 25.00
C ALA A 374 10.87 29.81 26.48
N ASN A 375 10.40 31.02 26.74
CA ASN A 375 10.32 31.61 28.10
C ASN A 375 8.93 31.45 28.75
N VAL A 376 8.01 30.65 28.14
CA VAL A 376 6.66 30.43 28.67
C VAL A 376 6.44 28.93 28.87
N ILE A 377 6.04 28.56 30.10
CA ILE A 377 5.55 27.20 30.40
C ILE A 377 4.09 27.13 29.91
N PRO A 378 3.75 26.30 28.95
CA PRO A 378 2.37 26.21 28.43
C PRO A 378 1.47 25.46 29.39
N SER A 379 0.18 25.80 29.36
CA SER A 379 -0.86 25.12 30.14
C SER A 379 -1.41 23.83 29.48
N GLU A 380 -1.08 23.62 28.21
CA GLU A 380 -1.57 22.47 27.43
C GLU A 380 -0.48 21.97 26.48
N GLY A 381 -0.50 20.64 26.25
CA GLY A 381 0.22 19.98 25.17
C GLY A 381 -0.58 18.80 24.64
N LYS A 382 -0.36 18.44 23.38
CA LYS A 382 -1.05 17.32 22.72
C LYS A 382 -0.08 16.39 22.03
N VAL A 383 -0.45 15.11 22.02
CA VAL A 383 0.23 14.06 21.27
C VAL A 383 -0.80 13.23 20.52
N THR A 384 -0.53 12.93 19.25
CA THR A 384 -1.37 12.02 18.46
C THR A 384 -0.65 10.71 18.22
N PHE A 385 -1.34 9.63 18.53
CA PHE A 385 -0.95 8.28 18.14
C PHE A 385 -1.87 7.77 17.03
N ASN A 386 -1.26 7.35 15.91
CA ASN A 386 -1.92 6.53 14.90
C ASN A 386 -2.04 5.12 15.46
N VAL A 387 -3.25 4.72 15.82
CA VAL A 387 -3.54 3.41 16.38
C VAL A 387 -4.14 2.52 15.29
N ARG A 388 -3.53 1.34 15.11
CA ARG A 388 -3.99 0.34 14.16
C ARG A 388 -4.41 -0.90 14.93
N THR A 389 -5.72 -1.08 15.15
CA THR A 389 -6.26 -2.20 15.92
C THR A 389 -6.34 -3.48 15.09
N LEU A 390 -6.32 -4.63 15.74
CA LEU A 390 -6.75 -5.87 15.11
C LEU A 390 -8.27 -5.81 14.82
N PRO A 391 -8.77 -6.55 13.83
CA PRO A 391 -10.19 -6.49 13.44
C PRO A 391 -11.16 -6.75 14.60
N ASP A 392 -10.80 -7.58 15.57
CA ASP A 392 -11.67 -7.97 16.69
C ASP A 392 -11.40 -7.17 17.99
N ASP A 393 -10.62 -6.08 17.92
CA ASP A 393 -10.36 -5.23 19.09
C ASP A 393 -11.52 -4.25 19.32
N ASP A 394 -11.97 -4.14 20.57
CA ASP A 394 -12.74 -2.97 20.99
C ASP A 394 -11.79 -1.80 21.23
N VAL A 395 -11.89 -0.79 20.40
CA VAL A 395 -11.02 0.39 20.47
C VAL A 395 -11.14 1.13 21.80
N ARG A 396 -12.30 1.07 22.47
CA ARG A 396 -12.48 1.69 23.80
C ARG A 396 -11.61 0.99 24.85
N GLU A 397 -11.49 -0.36 24.79
CA GLU A 397 -10.58 -1.12 25.63
C GLU A 397 -9.11 -0.82 25.31
N VAL A 398 -8.79 -0.63 24.03
CA VAL A 398 -7.44 -0.21 23.58
C VAL A 398 -7.10 1.15 24.16
N VAL A 399 -7.98 2.15 24.06
CA VAL A 399 -7.77 3.49 24.65
C VAL A 399 -7.62 3.40 26.18
N ALA A 400 -8.42 2.57 26.85
CA ALA A 400 -8.28 2.35 28.28
C ALA A 400 -6.92 1.71 28.63
N ALA A 401 -6.40 0.80 27.80
CA ALA A 401 -5.08 0.20 27.97
C ALA A 401 -3.95 1.23 27.75
N ILE A 402 -4.10 2.11 26.75
CA ILE A 402 -3.18 3.22 26.48
C ILE A 402 -3.12 4.17 27.70
N ASN A 403 -4.28 4.56 28.27
CA ASN A 403 -4.32 5.40 29.47
C ASN A 403 -3.63 4.73 30.67
N ARG A 404 -3.84 3.43 30.85
CA ARG A 404 -3.12 2.68 31.91
C ARG A 404 -1.60 2.65 31.68
N ALA A 405 -1.19 2.44 30.43
CA ALA A 405 0.24 2.42 30.06
C ALA A 405 0.90 3.80 30.25
N ALA A 406 0.20 4.87 29.90
CA ALA A 406 0.68 6.25 30.08
C ALA A 406 1.04 6.57 31.53
N ALA A 407 0.24 6.06 32.51
CA ALA A 407 0.47 6.21 33.95
C ALA A 407 0.77 7.66 34.39
N GLU A 408 0.11 8.65 33.78
CA GLU A 408 0.25 10.08 34.10
C GLU A 408 -1.15 10.66 34.39
N PRO A 409 -1.48 11.00 35.63
CA PRO A 409 -2.83 11.43 36.02
C PRO A 409 -3.32 12.72 35.34
N THR A 410 -2.38 13.56 34.88
CA THR A 410 -2.66 14.84 34.21
C THR A 410 -2.70 14.72 32.69
N VAL A 411 -2.60 13.49 32.15
CA VAL A 411 -2.68 13.22 30.71
C VAL A 411 -3.84 12.26 30.43
N THR A 412 -4.72 12.65 29.53
CA THR A 412 -5.86 11.82 29.12
C THR A 412 -5.75 11.51 27.64
N PHE A 413 -5.83 10.22 27.28
CA PHE A 413 -5.93 9.76 25.91
C PHE A 413 -7.39 9.47 25.56
N ALA A 414 -7.84 9.99 24.41
CA ALA A 414 -9.18 9.79 23.88
C ALA A 414 -9.13 9.58 22.36
N LEU A 415 -10.17 8.93 21.82
CA LEU A 415 -10.37 8.86 20.36
C LEU A 415 -10.61 10.25 19.79
N ASP A 416 -10.09 10.50 18.60
CA ASP A 416 -10.51 11.60 17.75
C ASP A 416 -11.62 11.08 16.81
N GLY A 417 -12.87 11.39 17.15
CA GLY A 417 -14.04 10.92 16.44
C GLY A 417 -14.74 9.71 17.08
N GLU A 418 -15.63 9.08 16.30
CA GLU A 418 -16.45 7.96 16.75
C GLU A 418 -15.80 6.60 16.41
N PRO A 419 -16.02 5.58 17.27
CA PRO A 419 -15.55 4.23 16.96
C PRO A 419 -16.22 3.66 15.71
N HIS A 420 -15.42 3.11 14.81
CA HIS A 420 -15.93 2.37 13.66
C HIS A 420 -16.19 0.91 14.02
N GLN A 421 -17.20 0.31 13.38
CA GLN A 421 -17.38 -1.14 13.47
C GLN A 421 -16.28 -1.84 12.66
N SER A 422 -15.61 -2.82 13.27
CA SER A 422 -14.64 -3.63 12.54
C SER A 422 -15.34 -4.49 11.49
N PRO A 423 -14.94 -4.42 10.21
CA PRO A 423 -15.54 -5.24 9.18
C PRO A 423 -15.15 -6.72 9.35
N PRO A 424 -16.04 -7.66 8.99
CA PRO A 424 -15.75 -9.09 9.09
C PRO A 424 -14.57 -9.49 8.18
N VAL A 425 -13.89 -10.57 8.56
CA VAL A 425 -12.86 -11.21 7.74
C VAL A 425 -13.52 -11.93 6.55
N SER A 426 -12.99 -11.75 5.35
CA SER A 426 -13.42 -12.50 4.17
C SER A 426 -12.95 -13.96 4.27
N PRO A 427 -13.84 -14.96 4.11
CA PRO A 427 -13.48 -16.36 4.29
C PRO A 427 -12.57 -16.86 3.16
N VAL A 428 -11.52 -17.60 3.51
CA VAL A 428 -10.73 -18.35 2.53
C VAL A 428 -11.56 -19.51 1.96
N GLY A 429 -11.44 -19.84 0.70
CA GLY A 429 -12.18 -20.96 0.10
C GLY A 429 -13.48 -20.59 -0.62
N THR A 430 -13.76 -19.31 -0.84
CA THR A 430 -14.79 -18.85 -1.79
C THR A 430 -14.35 -19.08 -3.24
N ASP A 431 -15.28 -19.00 -4.19
CA ASP A 431 -14.95 -19.15 -5.61
C ASP A 431 -13.94 -18.12 -6.09
N LEU A 432 -14.03 -16.86 -5.60
CA LEU A 432 -13.07 -15.82 -5.97
C LEU A 432 -11.69 -16.11 -5.38
N PHE A 433 -11.60 -16.45 -4.08
CA PHE A 433 -10.30 -16.77 -3.46
C PHE A 433 -9.62 -17.95 -4.17
N ARG A 434 -10.38 -19.03 -4.46
CA ARG A 434 -9.88 -20.18 -5.23
C ARG A 434 -9.44 -19.80 -6.65
N ALA A 435 -10.16 -18.89 -7.33
CA ALA A 435 -9.77 -18.41 -8.65
C ALA A 435 -8.45 -17.63 -8.61
N MET A 436 -8.24 -16.82 -7.54
CA MET A 436 -6.99 -16.10 -7.31
C MET A 436 -5.82 -17.07 -7.04
N GLU A 437 -6.02 -18.07 -6.17
CA GLU A 437 -5.03 -19.12 -5.91
C GLU A 437 -4.69 -19.92 -7.20
N ALA A 438 -5.69 -20.29 -7.98
CA ALA A 438 -5.49 -21.04 -9.22
C ALA A 438 -4.73 -20.20 -10.27
N ALA A 439 -5.05 -18.91 -10.41
CA ALA A 439 -4.33 -18.03 -11.32
C ALA A 439 -2.86 -17.89 -10.91
N ALA A 440 -2.60 -17.67 -9.62
CA ALA A 440 -1.25 -17.59 -9.06
C ALA A 440 -0.46 -18.89 -9.28
N GLY A 441 -1.05 -20.05 -8.99
CA GLY A 441 -0.42 -21.36 -9.17
C GLY A 441 -0.06 -21.68 -10.63
N VAL A 442 -0.82 -21.14 -11.60
CA VAL A 442 -0.49 -21.29 -13.03
C VAL A 442 0.61 -20.32 -13.45
N MET A 443 0.58 -19.08 -12.98
CA MET A 443 1.49 -18.03 -13.45
C MET A 443 2.82 -18.02 -12.70
N ALA A 444 2.82 -18.42 -11.44
CA ALA A 444 3.97 -18.49 -10.55
C ALA A 444 3.92 -19.78 -9.70
N PRO A 445 4.16 -20.97 -10.32
CA PRO A 445 3.97 -22.26 -9.65
C PRO A 445 4.87 -22.50 -8.43
N ASP A 446 5.99 -21.77 -8.35
CA ASP A 446 6.94 -21.85 -7.24
C ASP A 446 6.63 -20.83 -6.11
N ALA A 447 5.62 -19.96 -6.29
CA ALA A 447 5.22 -18.99 -5.29
C ALA A 447 4.30 -19.62 -4.24
N VAL A 448 4.44 -19.16 -2.99
CA VAL A 448 3.44 -19.48 -1.97
C VAL A 448 2.26 -18.50 -2.10
N VAL A 449 1.05 -19.05 -2.12
CA VAL A 449 -0.17 -18.24 -2.04
C VAL A 449 -0.67 -18.28 -0.59
N LEU A 450 -0.91 -17.10 -0.02
CA LEU A 450 -1.30 -17.01 1.39
C LEU A 450 -2.34 -15.91 1.62
N PRO A 451 -3.27 -16.09 2.59
CA PRO A 451 -4.14 -15.01 3.01
C PRO A 451 -3.33 -13.97 3.79
N PHE A 452 -3.70 -12.71 3.66
CA PHE A 452 -2.96 -11.59 4.23
C PHE A 452 -3.88 -10.64 4.98
N MET A 453 -3.40 -10.09 6.10
CA MET A 453 -4.03 -8.98 6.80
C MET A 453 -3.23 -7.70 6.50
N SER A 454 -3.83 -6.77 5.77
CA SER A 454 -3.20 -5.46 5.53
C SER A 454 -3.02 -4.69 6.84
N THR A 455 -1.91 -4.00 6.98
CA THR A 455 -1.68 -3.04 8.07
C THR A 455 -2.24 -1.65 7.73
N GLY A 456 -2.52 -1.38 6.44
CA GLY A 456 -3.24 -0.23 5.93
C GLY A 456 -4.76 -0.42 6.00
N ALA A 457 -5.51 0.58 5.56
CA ALA A 457 -6.95 0.55 5.33
C ALA A 457 -7.21 0.66 3.83
N THR A 458 -8.33 0.12 3.36
CA THR A 458 -8.74 0.14 1.95
C THR A 458 -10.25 0.26 1.85
N ASP A 459 -10.76 0.66 0.68
CA ASP A 459 -12.20 0.64 0.36
C ASP A 459 -12.86 -0.73 0.58
N GLY A 460 -12.06 -1.81 0.60
CA GLY A 460 -12.54 -3.17 0.85
C GLY A 460 -13.20 -3.37 2.21
N ALA A 461 -12.84 -2.58 3.22
CA ALA A 461 -13.46 -2.62 4.54
C ALA A 461 -14.95 -2.26 4.47
N ALA A 462 -15.30 -1.21 3.73
CA ALA A 462 -16.69 -0.75 3.59
C ALA A 462 -17.58 -1.82 2.93
N LEU A 463 -17.08 -2.52 1.92
CA LEU A 463 -17.84 -3.63 1.29
C LEU A 463 -18.02 -4.81 2.24
N ARG A 464 -16.98 -5.18 3.00
CA ARG A 464 -17.10 -6.24 4.01
C ARG A 464 -18.12 -5.87 5.09
N ALA A 465 -18.15 -4.60 5.50
CA ALA A 465 -19.13 -4.11 6.48
C ALA A 465 -20.59 -4.26 6.00
N VAL A 466 -20.85 -4.17 4.69
CA VAL A 466 -22.18 -4.37 4.10
C VAL A 466 -22.43 -5.80 3.62
N GLY A 467 -21.55 -6.75 3.99
CA GLY A 467 -21.74 -8.19 3.78
C GLY A 467 -21.24 -8.73 2.45
N ILE A 468 -20.42 -7.99 1.71
CA ILE A 468 -19.79 -8.46 0.47
C ILE A 468 -18.35 -8.90 0.79
N PRO A 469 -18.02 -10.21 0.79
CA PRO A 469 -16.65 -10.68 0.97
C PRO A 469 -15.72 -10.05 -0.05
N THR A 470 -14.68 -9.36 0.43
CA THR A 470 -13.75 -8.61 -0.42
C THR A 470 -12.33 -9.11 -0.22
N TYR A 471 -11.65 -9.35 -1.33
CA TYR A 471 -10.26 -9.81 -1.38
C TYR A 471 -9.40 -8.77 -2.07
N GLY A 472 -8.24 -8.48 -1.49
CA GLY A 472 -7.34 -7.47 -2.06
C GLY A 472 -6.12 -8.08 -2.72
N ILE A 473 -5.70 -7.49 -3.84
CA ILE A 473 -4.45 -7.78 -4.54
C ILE A 473 -4.02 -6.60 -5.41
N LEU A 474 -2.78 -6.13 -5.26
CA LEU A 474 -2.12 -5.38 -6.33
C LEU A 474 -1.55 -6.40 -7.31
N PRO A 475 -2.06 -6.47 -8.54
CA PRO A 475 -1.82 -7.62 -9.41
C PRO A 475 -0.44 -7.64 -10.08
N MET A 476 0.37 -6.59 -9.93
CA MET A 476 1.71 -6.50 -10.49
C MET A 476 2.74 -7.13 -9.55
N PRO A 477 3.58 -8.09 -10.02
CA PRO A 477 4.73 -8.55 -9.25
C PRO A 477 5.75 -7.43 -9.06
N LEU A 478 6.07 -7.11 -7.81
CA LEU A 478 7.00 -6.03 -7.47
C LEU A 478 8.16 -6.54 -6.62
N PRO A 479 9.40 -6.09 -6.87
CA PRO A 479 10.48 -6.14 -5.89
C PRO A 479 10.17 -5.22 -4.71
N ASP A 480 10.69 -5.55 -3.53
CA ASP A 480 10.48 -4.76 -2.31
C ASP A 480 10.89 -3.28 -2.48
N GLU A 481 11.96 -3.01 -3.23
CA GLU A 481 12.44 -1.65 -3.50
C GLU A 481 11.46 -0.79 -4.31
N ASP A 482 10.64 -1.42 -5.16
CA ASP A 482 9.60 -0.73 -5.93
C ASP A 482 8.30 -0.62 -5.11
N GLU A 483 7.94 -1.65 -4.33
CA GLU A 483 6.81 -1.60 -3.40
C GLU A 483 6.96 -0.45 -2.38
N LEU A 484 8.17 -0.23 -1.87
CA LEU A 484 8.49 0.86 -0.94
C LEU A 484 8.37 2.27 -1.53
N ARG A 485 8.22 2.40 -2.85
CA ARG A 485 7.98 3.69 -3.53
C ARG A 485 6.51 4.10 -3.60
N MET A 486 5.60 3.20 -3.26
CA MET A 486 4.19 3.51 -3.11
C MET A 486 4.03 4.63 -2.07
N HIS A 487 3.28 5.69 -2.39
CA HIS A 487 3.19 6.96 -1.64
C HIS A 487 4.52 7.75 -1.52
N GLY A 488 5.64 7.19 -1.98
CA GLY A 488 6.96 7.84 -1.95
C GLY A 488 7.27 8.63 -3.23
N ASP A 489 8.51 9.13 -3.29
CA ASP A 489 9.04 9.81 -4.48
C ASP A 489 9.48 8.78 -5.53
N ASN A 490 9.37 9.17 -6.81
CA ASN A 490 9.78 8.32 -7.94
C ASN A 490 9.05 6.96 -7.97
N GLU A 491 7.75 6.96 -7.67
CA GLU A 491 6.90 5.78 -7.83
C GLU A 491 6.98 5.26 -9.26
N ARG A 492 7.14 3.94 -9.39
CA ARG A 492 7.35 3.30 -10.69
C ARG A 492 6.87 1.84 -10.68
N VAL A 493 6.59 1.33 -11.86
CA VAL A 493 6.23 -0.07 -12.06
C VAL A 493 7.07 -0.67 -13.19
N PRO A 494 7.57 -1.92 -13.07
CA PRO A 494 8.20 -2.60 -14.19
C PRO A 494 7.22 -2.79 -15.34
N VAL A 495 7.55 -2.36 -16.55
CA VAL A 495 6.65 -2.47 -17.72
C VAL A 495 6.19 -3.91 -17.97
N PRO A 496 7.03 -4.97 -17.84
CA PRO A 496 6.58 -6.34 -17.98
C PRO A 496 5.57 -6.77 -16.89
N ALA A 497 5.65 -6.21 -15.68
CA ALA A 497 4.71 -6.51 -14.60
C ALA A 497 3.25 -6.12 -14.96
N LEU A 498 3.08 -5.08 -15.80
CA LEU A 498 1.76 -4.64 -16.26
C LEU A 498 1.05 -5.73 -17.08
N GLY A 499 1.78 -6.39 -18.00
CA GLY A 499 1.26 -7.51 -18.78
C GLY A 499 0.93 -8.72 -17.91
N TRP A 500 1.79 -9.00 -16.92
CA TRP A 500 1.57 -10.05 -15.95
C TRP A 500 0.28 -9.78 -15.13
N GLY A 501 0.11 -8.56 -14.62
CA GLY A 501 -1.06 -8.16 -13.85
C GLY A 501 -2.37 -8.27 -14.64
N ALA A 502 -2.37 -7.84 -15.89
CA ALA A 502 -3.54 -7.95 -16.76
C ALA A 502 -3.91 -9.43 -17.04
N GLU A 503 -2.93 -10.33 -17.28
CA GLU A 503 -3.19 -11.75 -17.44
C GLU A 503 -3.72 -12.37 -16.14
N TYR A 504 -3.15 -11.99 -14.99
CA TYR A 504 -3.60 -12.47 -13.69
C TYR A 504 -5.08 -12.13 -13.47
N LEU A 505 -5.44 -10.85 -13.64
CA LEU A 505 -6.83 -10.40 -13.49
C LEU A 505 -7.76 -11.10 -14.50
N TYR A 506 -7.34 -11.25 -15.75
CA TYR A 506 -8.13 -12.00 -16.74
C TYR A 506 -8.37 -13.46 -16.30
N ARG A 507 -7.34 -14.16 -15.80
CA ARG A 507 -7.46 -15.53 -15.30
C ARG A 507 -8.41 -15.63 -14.12
N VAL A 508 -8.29 -14.71 -13.16
CA VAL A 508 -9.17 -14.64 -11.98
C VAL A 508 -10.62 -14.42 -12.41
N LEU A 509 -10.87 -13.38 -13.21
CA LEU A 509 -12.23 -13.04 -13.65
C LEU A 509 -12.84 -14.13 -14.55
N ALA A 510 -12.07 -14.65 -15.49
CA ALA A 510 -12.52 -15.78 -16.33
C ALA A 510 -12.73 -17.06 -15.50
N GLY A 511 -12.00 -17.27 -14.42
CA GLY A 511 -12.14 -18.41 -13.53
C GLY A 511 -13.40 -18.34 -12.67
N VAL A 512 -13.65 -17.17 -12.05
CA VAL A 512 -14.81 -16.97 -11.16
C VAL A 512 -16.11 -16.77 -11.92
N ALA A 513 -16.04 -16.25 -13.15
CA ALA A 513 -17.21 -15.90 -13.94
C ALA A 513 -17.67 -17.01 -14.93
N ARG A 514 -17.12 -18.20 -14.81
CA ARG A 514 -17.54 -19.40 -15.57
C ARG A 514 -18.51 -20.28 -14.81
#